data_7883485b2986c6ed7c54f4559a7d9722
#
_entry.id   7883485b2986c6ed7c54f4559a7d9722
#
_cell.length_a   1.000
_cell.length_b   1.000
_cell.length_c   1.000
_cell.angle_alpha   90.00
_cell.angle_beta   90.00
_cell.angle_gamma   90.00
#
_symmetry.space_group_name_H-M   'P 1'
#
loop_
_entity.id
_entity.type
_entity.pdbx_description
1 polymer ?
#
loop_
_entity_poly.entity_id
_entity_poly.type
_entity_poly.pdbx_seq_one_letter_code
_entity_poly.pdbx_strand_id
1 'polypeptide(L)'
;MKRSNLRILVSLLLFIAIPAFAEKISIQDAAEMAIKNNKDIKIAMLKTEQSKIDVDKAWSKKFFTVGYTAGANTYLNKNFSKTGEKFQHYLTLSQPIYTGGKLKLGHEISKENLTLSQLNLDKVRKDTILDTVKAYIDVYDAMSTLEVLQKSKETLNQNLKTQQELYDLRMTTKPEFTEAQRSVADIDAQIVEQEGNIEVSKEALGILIGVKDSSQIEIIPFGVDDNFTSTVKLDEDLEKIKTDNTEYKIAMKQNDLSRKNVEVEEASFKPSVNGVINYGTLQGQDRFGNILKPRNFSTSAGVNFSWDIFDWGQRKNNVRYAKKSQEITSVQIDKTLDTVTANMRKTYFQLKSLEKSIKALELAVQKAEESYEMEKERYAYRLITMENLLQSETSLRQARVNYAQAKLKYYYLVSKYGAFLD
;
A
#
# COMPACT_ATOMS: atom_id res chain seq x y z
N MET A 1 12.26 -60.18 -31.84
CA MET A 1 13.54 -59.91 -31.19
C MET A 1 14.02 -58.53 -31.56
N LYS A 2 13.99 -57.59 -30.61
CA LYS A 2 15.01 -56.56 -30.37
C LYS A 2 14.54 -55.71 -29.18
N ARG A 3 15.17 -55.87 -28.04
CA ARG A 3 15.04 -55.10 -26.83
C ARG A 3 15.70 -53.75 -27.06
N SER A 4 15.01 -52.63 -26.83
CA SER A 4 15.63 -51.30 -26.71
C SER A 4 15.54 -50.84 -25.30
N ASN A 5 16.70 -50.62 -24.72
CA ASN A 5 16.92 -50.19 -23.33
C ASN A 5 16.42 -48.75 -23.11
N LEU A 6 15.49 -48.61 -22.18
CA LEU A 6 15.06 -47.32 -21.65
C LEU A 6 16.07 -46.90 -20.55
N ARG A 7 17.01 -46.06 -20.87
CA ARG A 7 17.95 -45.43 -19.90
C ARG A 7 17.17 -44.31 -19.19
N ILE A 8 16.77 -44.57 -17.96
CA ILE A 8 16.28 -43.58 -17.01
C ILE A 8 17.48 -42.72 -16.60
N LEU A 9 17.53 -41.47 -17.11
CA LEU A 9 18.46 -40.44 -16.66
C LEU A 9 17.86 -39.81 -15.39
N VAL A 10 18.26 -40.32 -14.23
CA VAL A 10 18.00 -39.66 -12.93
C VAL A 10 18.95 -38.46 -12.87
N SER A 11 18.46 -37.28 -13.23
CA SER A 11 19.11 -36.00 -12.97
C SER A 11 19.03 -35.71 -11.47
N LEU A 12 20.09 -35.96 -10.75
CA LEU A 12 20.31 -35.55 -9.37
C LEU A 12 20.38 -34.02 -9.36
N LEU A 13 19.29 -33.35 -9.09
CA LEU A 13 19.24 -31.93 -8.75
C LEU A 13 19.95 -31.81 -7.38
N LEU A 14 21.24 -31.50 -7.39
CA LEU A 14 21.94 -30.99 -6.21
C LEU A 14 21.25 -29.65 -5.84
N PHE A 15 20.38 -29.70 -4.85
CA PHE A 15 20.02 -28.54 -4.07
C PHE A 15 21.28 -28.08 -3.33
N ILE A 16 22.04 -27.18 -3.92
CA ILE A 16 23.02 -26.40 -3.19
C ILE A 16 22.20 -25.56 -2.21
N ALA A 17 22.07 -26.03 -0.99
CA ALA A 17 21.65 -25.20 0.13
C ALA A 17 22.73 -24.12 0.27
N ILE A 18 22.50 -22.96 -0.33
CA ILE A 18 23.26 -21.75 -0.04
C ILE A 18 23.04 -21.55 1.46
N PRO A 19 24.07 -21.55 2.32
CA PRO A 19 23.91 -21.18 3.71
C PRO A 19 23.33 -19.77 3.68
N ALA A 20 22.16 -19.60 4.25
CA ALA A 20 21.57 -18.29 4.49
C ALA A 20 22.48 -17.61 5.53
N PHE A 21 23.55 -16.95 5.06
CA PHE A 21 24.21 -15.94 5.85
C PHE A 21 23.15 -14.87 6.12
N ALA A 22 22.92 -14.53 7.38
CA ALA A 22 22.15 -13.38 7.75
C ALA A 22 22.77 -12.15 7.08
N GLU A 23 22.20 -11.73 5.96
CA GLU A 23 22.71 -10.59 5.20
C GLU A 23 22.24 -9.34 5.92
N LYS A 24 23.21 -8.54 6.37
CA LYS A 24 22.90 -7.28 7.02
C LYS A 24 22.26 -6.35 6.02
N ILE A 25 21.02 -5.98 6.28
CA ILE A 25 20.18 -5.21 5.38
C ILE A 25 20.29 -3.73 5.75
N SER A 26 20.66 -2.87 4.79
CA SER A 26 20.56 -1.42 4.95
C SER A 26 19.11 -0.94 4.71
N ILE A 27 18.82 0.30 5.09
CA ILE A 27 17.50 0.89 4.86
C ILE A 27 17.16 1.01 3.36
N GLN A 28 18.20 1.23 2.51
CA GLN A 28 18.07 1.26 1.06
C GLN A 28 17.76 -0.14 0.51
N ASP A 29 18.51 -1.16 0.95
CA ASP A 29 18.28 -2.55 0.53
C ASP A 29 16.87 -3.01 0.93
N ALA A 30 16.41 -2.67 2.14
CA ALA A 30 15.06 -2.96 2.60
C ALA A 30 14.00 -2.32 1.69
N ALA A 31 14.18 -1.06 1.28
CA ALA A 31 13.28 -0.38 0.36
C ALA A 31 13.27 -1.04 -1.03
N GLU A 32 14.43 -1.43 -1.57
CA GLU A 32 14.53 -2.14 -2.85
C GLU A 32 13.87 -3.53 -2.79
N MET A 33 14.10 -4.27 -1.71
CA MET A 33 13.45 -5.56 -1.48
C MET A 33 11.93 -5.42 -1.40
N ALA A 34 11.43 -4.38 -0.71
CA ALA A 34 10.01 -4.09 -0.63
C ALA A 34 9.43 -3.78 -2.01
N ILE A 35 10.07 -2.92 -2.81
CA ILE A 35 9.62 -2.62 -4.19
C ILE A 35 9.52 -3.90 -5.03
N LYS A 36 10.44 -4.84 -4.87
CA LYS A 36 10.50 -6.08 -5.65
C LYS A 36 9.51 -7.15 -5.19
N ASN A 37 9.32 -7.29 -3.88
CA ASN A 37 8.67 -8.46 -3.28
C ASN A 37 7.31 -8.14 -2.66
N ASN A 38 6.99 -6.87 -2.39
CA ASN A 38 5.77 -6.49 -1.68
C ASN A 38 4.51 -6.90 -2.46
N LYS A 39 3.55 -7.49 -1.74
CA LYS A 39 2.31 -8.01 -2.32
C LYS A 39 1.37 -6.91 -2.78
N ASP A 40 1.34 -5.76 -2.10
CA ASP A 40 0.46 -4.64 -2.47
C ASP A 40 0.94 -3.98 -3.76
N ILE A 41 2.25 -3.84 -3.96
CA ILE A 41 2.83 -3.41 -5.23
C ILE A 41 2.48 -4.40 -6.34
N LYS A 42 2.59 -5.72 -6.10
CA LYS A 42 2.19 -6.73 -7.07
C LYS A 42 0.71 -6.65 -7.42
N ILE A 43 -0.16 -6.45 -6.45
CA ILE A 43 -1.60 -6.25 -6.67
C ILE A 43 -1.84 -5.00 -7.53
N ALA A 44 -1.15 -3.89 -7.24
CA ALA A 44 -1.28 -2.65 -8.02
C ALA A 44 -0.75 -2.81 -9.46
N MET A 45 0.34 -3.57 -9.67
CA MET A 45 0.82 -3.93 -11.01
C MET A 45 -0.21 -4.73 -11.80
N LEU A 46 -0.81 -5.77 -11.18
CA LEU A 46 -1.86 -6.57 -11.83
C LEU A 46 -3.11 -5.74 -12.15
N LYS A 47 -3.49 -4.79 -11.30
CA LYS A 47 -4.57 -3.83 -11.60
C LYS A 47 -4.23 -2.94 -12.80
N THR A 48 -2.97 -2.54 -12.95
CA THR A 48 -2.51 -1.75 -14.08
C THR A 48 -2.54 -2.58 -15.37
N GLU A 49 -2.14 -3.86 -15.33
CA GLU A 49 -2.28 -4.80 -16.45
C GLU A 49 -3.75 -5.03 -16.80
N GLN A 50 -4.63 -5.18 -15.82
CA GLN A 50 -6.07 -5.28 -16.03
C GLN A 50 -6.62 -4.05 -16.72
N SER A 51 -6.21 -2.84 -16.30
CA SER A 51 -6.61 -1.58 -16.95
C SER A 51 -6.12 -1.49 -18.40
N LYS A 52 -4.94 -2.06 -18.71
CA LYS A 52 -4.45 -2.17 -20.09
C LYS A 52 -5.33 -3.08 -20.94
N ILE A 53 -5.73 -4.23 -20.39
CA ILE A 53 -6.68 -5.13 -21.08
C ILE A 53 -8.03 -4.44 -21.30
N ASP A 54 -8.49 -3.59 -20.37
CA ASP A 54 -9.73 -2.83 -20.55
C ASP A 54 -9.64 -1.80 -21.68
N VAL A 55 -8.45 -1.23 -21.96
CA VAL A 55 -8.22 -0.40 -23.16
C VAL A 55 -8.42 -1.24 -24.43
N ASP A 56 -7.84 -2.46 -24.47
CA ASP A 56 -7.99 -3.36 -25.63
C ASP A 56 -9.44 -3.82 -25.80
N LYS A 57 -10.15 -4.11 -24.70
CA LYS A 57 -11.59 -4.41 -24.71
C LYS A 57 -12.43 -3.24 -25.23
N ALA A 58 -12.11 -2.02 -24.82
CA ALA A 58 -12.82 -0.83 -25.32
C ALA A 58 -12.52 -0.56 -26.79
N TRP A 59 -11.31 -0.86 -27.25
CA TRP A 59 -10.93 -0.83 -28.66
C TRP A 59 -11.70 -1.87 -29.48
N SER A 60 -11.79 -3.11 -29.00
CA SER A 60 -12.47 -4.22 -29.67
C SER A 60 -13.96 -3.93 -29.91
N LYS A 61 -14.62 -3.17 -29.06
CA LYS A 61 -16.02 -2.75 -29.23
C LYS A 61 -16.29 -1.91 -30.51
N LYS A 62 -15.25 -1.41 -31.18
CA LYS A 62 -15.38 -0.67 -32.45
C LYS A 62 -15.52 -1.57 -33.66
N PHE A 63 -15.21 -2.85 -33.52
CA PHE A 63 -15.24 -3.82 -34.60
C PHE A 63 -16.51 -4.65 -34.58
N PHE A 64 -16.73 -5.43 -35.65
CA PHE A 64 -17.87 -6.31 -35.74
C PHE A 64 -17.80 -7.46 -34.75
N THR A 65 -18.97 -7.91 -34.35
CA THR A 65 -19.13 -9.14 -33.56
C THR A 65 -19.85 -10.19 -34.38
N VAL A 66 -19.46 -11.45 -34.23
CA VAL A 66 -20.17 -12.59 -34.80
C VAL A 66 -20.79 -13.37 -33.66
N GLY A 67 -22.11 -13.46 -33.68
CA GLY A 67 -22.86 -14.23 -32.68
C GLY A 67 -23.60 -15.39 -33.37
N TYR A 68 -23.85 -16.46 -32.64
CA TYR A 68 -24.75 -17.55 -33.09
C TYR A 68 -25.95 -17.57 -32.14
N THR A 69 -27.13 -17.56 -32.74
CA THR A 69 -28.39 -17.62 -32.01
C THR A 69 -29.17 -18.86 -32.46
N ALA A 70 -29.62 -19.65 -31.52
CA ALA A 70 -30.57 -20.73 -31.75
C ALA A 70 -31.75 -20.57 -30.77
N GLY A 71 -32.95 -20.78 -31.22
CA GLY A 71 -34.14 -20.60 -30.41
C GLY A 71 -35.25 -21.54 -30.80
N ALA A 72 -36.08 -21.91 -29.82
CA ALA A 72 -37.31 -22.61 -29.98
C ALA A 72 -38.45 -21.81 -29.30
N ASN A 73 -39.46 -21.44 -30.05
CA ASN A 73 -40.60 -20.69 -29.52
C ASN A 73 -41.85 -21.57 -29.63
N THR A 74 -42.55 -21.74 -28.51
CA THR A 74 -43.85 -22.39 -28.47
C THR A 74 -44.93 -21.33 -28.44
N TYR A 75 -45.88 -21.41 -29.35
CA TYR A 75 -47.04 -20.50 -29.42
C TYR A 75 -48.22 -21.17 -28.73
N LEU A 76 -48.87 -20.42 -27.83
CA LEU A 76 -50.04 -20.87 -27.09
C LEU A 76 -51.27 -20.02 -27.49
N ASN A 77 -52.44 -20.61 -27.50
CA ASN A 77 -53.72 -19.89 -27.68
C ASN A 77 -54.16 -19.23 -26.36
N LYS A 78 -55.32 -18.55 -26.38
CA LYS A 78 -55.89 -17.91 -25.19
C LYS A 78 -56.18 -18.90 -24.01
N ASN A 79 -56.27 -20.18 -24.29
CA ASN A 79 -56.49 -21.24 -23.28
C ASN A 79 -55.21 -21.96 -22.90
N PHE A 80 -54.04 -21.37 -23.19
CA PHE A 80 -52.70 -21.96 -22.98
C PHE A 80 -52.51 -23.33 -23.69
N SER A 81 -53.29 -23.62 -24.70
CA SER A 81 -53.09 -24.82 -25.55
C SER A 81 -52.04 -24.50 -26.63
N LYS A 82 -51.14 -25.44 -26.83
CA LYS A 82 -50.08 -25.34 -27.84
C LYS A 82 -50.68 -25.24 -29.26
N THR A 83 -50.37 -24.12 -29.95
CA THR A 83 -50.82 -23.87 -31.31
C THR A 83 -49.72 -24.05 -32.33
N GLY A 84 -48.47 -24.14 -31.94
CA GLY A 84 -47.34 -24.37 -32.81
C GLY A 84 -46.00 -24.23 -32.10
N GLU A 85 -44.97 -24.69 -32.77
CA GLU A 85 -43.56 -24.49 -32.40
C GLU A 85 -42.81 -23.94 -33.60
N LYS A 86 -41.87 -23.05 -33.34
CA LYS A 86 -40.93 -22.55 -34.35
C LYS A 86 -39.51 -22.66 -33.84
N PHE A 87 -38.68 -23.29 -34.65
CA PHE A 87 -37.26 -23.45 -34.39
C PHE A 87 -36.48 -22.55 -35.37
N GLN A 88 -35.49 -21.84 -34.86
CA GLN A 88 -34.64 -20.96 -35.65
C GLN A 88 -33.19 -21.09 -35.21
N HIS A 89 -32.26 -20.87 -36.12
CA HIS A 89 -30.86 -20.65 -35.83
C HIS A 89 -30.23 -19.80 -36.93
N TYR A 90 -29.35 -18.92 -36.51
CA TYR A 90 -28.64 -18.03 -37.44
C TYR A 90 -27.35 -17.50 -36.86
N LEU A 91 -26.41 -17.16 -37.72
CA LEU A 91 -25.24 -16.35 -37.44
C LEU A 91 -25.63 -14.88 -37.62
N THR A 92 -25.22 -14.04 -36.69
CA THR A 92 -25.37 -12.57 -36.76
C THR A 92 -23.99 -11.94 -36.80
N LEU A 93 -23.70 -11.14 -37.82
CA LEU A 93 -22.59 -10.20 -37.87
C LEU A 93 -23.16 -8.81 -37.55
N SER A 94 -22.67 -8.18 -36.49
CA SER A 94 -23.11 -6.86 -36.07
C SER A 94 -21.94 -5.90 -36.02
N GLN A 95 -22.04 -4.76 -36.72
CA GLN A 95 -21.03 -3.72 -36.79
C GLN A 95 -21.61 -2.38 -36.35
N PRO A 96 -21.14 -1.79 -35.23
CA PRO A 96 -21.49 -0.42 -34.89
C PRO A 96 -20.85 0.55 -35.89
N ILE A 97 -21.69 1.28 -36.65
CA ILE A 97 -21.26 2.27 -37.65
C ILE A 97 -21.13 3.63 -37.04
N TYR A 98 -22.11 4.03 -36.21
CA TYR A 98 -22.13 5.31 -35.47
C TYR A 98 -22.85 5.14 -34.14
N THR A 99 -22.25 5.66 -33.06
CA THR A 99 -22.79 5.52 -31.72
C THR A 99 -22.84 6.87 -30.96
N GLY A 100 -23.01 7.97 -31.71
CA GLY A 100 -22.97 9.30 -31.13
C GLY A 100 -21.61 9.72 -30.57
N GLY A 101 -20.55 8.95 -30.80
CA GLY A 101 -19.23 9.14 -30.21
C GLY A 101 -18.96 8.32 -28.95
N LYS A 102 -19.97 7.59 -28.40
CA LYS A 102 -19.82 6.83 -27.15
C LYS A 102 -18.67 5.82 -27.17
N LEU A 103 -18.45 5.09 -28.29
CA LEU A 103 -17.34 4.13 -28.40
C LEU A 103 -15.97 4.81 -28.40
N LYS A 104 -15.87 6.00 -29.01
CA LYS A 104 -14.64 6.78 -29.00
C LYS A 104 -14.34 7.26 -27.55
N LEU A 105 -15.32 7.89 -26.92
CA LEU A 105 -15.21 8.39 -25.54
C LEU A 105 -14.93 7.24 -24.55
N GLY A 106 -15.61 6.09 -24.68
CA GLY A 106 -15.38 4.93 -23.85
C GLY A 106 -13.94 4.40 -23.96
N HIS A 107 -13.36 4.41 -25.17
CA HIS A 107 -11.95 4.05 -25.35
C HIS A 107 -11.00 5.09 -24.75
N GLU A 108 -11.29 6.39 -24.86
CA GLU A 108 -10.52 7.46 -24.23
C GLU A 108 -10.58 7.36 -22.70
N ILE A 109 -11.77 7.10 -22.14
CA ILE A 109 -11.95 6.87 -20.68
C ILE A 109 -11.11 5.68 -20.22
N SER A 110 -11.08 4.58 -21.00
CA SER A 110 -10.26 3.42 -20.66
C SER A 110 -8.76 3.76 -20.64
N LYS A 111 -8.27 4.62 -21.54
CA LYS A 111 -6.89 5.13 -21.51
C LYS A 111 -6.60 6.00 -20.30
N GLU A 112 -7.54 6.89 -19.94
CA GLU A 112 -7.39 7.72 -18.74
C GLU A 112 -7.40 6.85 -17.46
N ASN A 113 -8.24 5.81 -17.41
CA ASN A 113 -8.24 4.84 -16.31
C ASN A 113 -6.92 4.06 -16.22
N LEU A 114 -6.29 3.73 -17.34
CA LEU A 114 -4.95 3.14 -17.34
C LEU A 114 -3.92 4.11 -16.73
N THR A 115 -3.96 5.39 -17.13
CA THR A 115 -3.08 6.42 -16.55
C THR A 115 -3.33 6.58 -15.05
N LEU A 116 -4.60 6.59 -14.63
CA LEU A 116 -4.97 6.64 -13.21
C LEU A 116 -4.45 5.41 -12.46
N SER A 117 -4.53 4.22 -13.04
CA SER A 117 -4.01 2.98 -12.46
C SER A 117 -2.47 3.01 -12.32
N GLN A 118 -1.76 3.63 -13.27
CA GLN A 118 -0.31 3.86 -13.19
C GLN A 118 0.05 4.82 -12.04
N LEU A 119 -0.67 5.93 -11.91
CA LEU A 119 -0.47 6.86 -10.78
C LEU A 119 -0.77 6.20 -9.42
N ASN A 120 -1.79 5.35 -9.35
CA ASN A 120 -2.07 4.58 -8.14
C ASN A 120 -0.96 3.56 -7.83
N LEU A 121 -0.37 2.92 -8.84
CA LEU A 121 0.79 2.05 -8.66
C LEU A 121 1.99 2.84 -8.10
N ASP A 122 2.24 4.03 -8.63
CA ASP A 122 3.33 4.88 -8.15
C ASP A 122 3.07 5.35 -6.70
N LYS A 123 1.82 5.69 -6.36
CA LYS A 123 1.43 5.98 -4.97
C LYS A 123 1.70 4.79 -4.05
N VAL A 124 1.26 3.58 -4.43
CA VAL A 124 1.47 2.36 -3.62
C VAL A 124 2.96 2.08 -3.43
N ARG A 125 3.81 2.31 -4.43
CA ARG A 125 5.27 2.17 -4.30
C ARG A 125 5.84 3.13 -3.27
N LYS A 126 5.46 4.41 -3.33
CA LYS A 126 5.92 5.45 -2.40
C LYS A 126 5.46 5.17 -0.97
N ASP A 127 4.18 4.83 -0.80
CA ASP A 127 3.63 4.46 0.50
C ASP A 127 4.37 3.23 1.07
N THR A 128 4.62 2.20 0.25
CA THR A 128 5.35 1.00 0.68
C THR A 128 6.80 1.32 1.09
N ILE A 129 7.49 2.22 0.36
CA ILE A 129 8.84 2.66 0.74
C ILE A 129 8.79 3.34 2.11
N LEU A 130 7.86 4.27 2.32
CA LEU A 130 7.74 5.00 3.57
C LEU A 130 7.37 4.08 4.74
N ASP A 131 6.48 3.12 4.52
CA ASP A 131 6.12 2.11 5.52
C ASP A 131 7.30 1.19 5.84
N THR A 132 8.12 0.84 4.82
CA THR A 132 9.34 0.04 5.01
C THR A 132 10.39 0.81 5.82
N VAL A 133 10.59 2.09 5.51
CA VAL A 133 11.48 2.98 6.28
C VAL A 133 11.00 3.04 7.73
N LYS A 134 9.69 3.18 7.96
CA LYS A 134 9.13 3.21 9.31
C LYS A 134 9.36 1.89 10.04
N ALA A 135 9.05 0.75 9.42
CA ALA A 135 9.24 -0.57 10.04
C ALA A 135 10.71 -0.86 10.34
N TYR A 136 11.63 -0.43 9.46
CA TYR A 136 13.06 -0.54 9.70
C TYR A 136 13.52 0.28 10.92
N ILE A 137 13.00 1.51 11.05
CA ILE A 137 13.24 2.37 12.20
C ILE A 137 12.68 1.73 13.47
N ASP A 138 11.48 1.14 13.42
CA ASP A 138 10.85 0.48 14.56
C ASP A 138 11.70 -0.72 15.06
N VAL A 139 12.34 -1.50 14.15
CA VAL A 139 13.31 -2.55 14.53
C VAL A 139 14.55 -1.92 15.19
N TYR A 140 15.08 -0.84 14.61
CA TYR A 140 16.28 -0.19 15.13
C TYR A 140 16.01 0.47 16.50
N ASP A 141 14.85 1.07 16.71
CA ASP A 141 14.43 1.61 18.02
C ASP A 141 14.37 0.51 19.08
N ALA A 142 13.76 -0.62 18.75
CA ALA A 142 13.68 -1.76 19.64
C ALA A 142 15.07 -2.32 20.01
N MET A 143 15.99 -2.43 19.04
CA MET A 143 17.38 -2.87 19.29
C MET A 143 18.16 -1.87 20.10
N SER A 144 18.03 -0.54 19.84
CA SER A 144 18.69 0.51 20.60
C SER A 144 18.20 0.57 22.03
N THR A 145 16.91 0.36 22.24
CA THR A 145 16.32 0.27 23.59
C THR A 145 16.87 -0.95 24.34
N LEU A 146 16.97 -2.12 23.68
CA LEU A 146 17.58 -3.30 24.28
C LEU A 146 19.03 -3.05 24.72
N GLU A 147 19.82 -2.37 23.89
CA GLU A 147 21.21 -2.03 24.23
C GLU A 147 21.29 -1.15 25.49
N VAL A 148 20.39 -0.16 25.60
CA VAL A 148 20.29 0.69 26.82
C VAL A 148 19.92 -0.14 28.04
N LEU A 149 18.95 -1.07 27.92
CA LEU A 149 18.53 -1.96 29.01
C LEU A 149 19.68 -2.90 29.44
N GLN A 150 20.43 -3.44 28.51
CA GLN A 150 21.57 -4.32 28.80
C GLN A 150 22.68 -3.57 29.53
N LYS A 151 23.01 -2.36 29.13
CA LYS A 151 23.97 -1.49 29.87
C LYS A 151 23.47 -1.16 31.26
N SER A 152 22.17 -0.87 31.41
CA SER A 152 21.55 -0.67 32.73
C SER A 152 21.65 -1.93 33.60
N LYS A 153 21.36 -3.12 33.03
CA LYS A 153 21.50 -4.40 33.74
C LYS A 153 22.93 -4.64 34.26
N GLU A 154 23.97 -4.33 33.46
CA GLU A 154 25.36 -4.42 33.90
C GLU A 154 25.60 -3.53 35.16
N THR A 155 25.13 -2.29 35.10
CA THR A 155 25.22 -1.35 36.21
C THR A 155 24.49 -1.84 37.48
N LEU A 156 23.24 -2.32 37.31
CA LEU A 156 22.44 -2.85 38.40
C LEU A 156 23.04 -4.11 39.02
N ASN A 157 23.65 -5.00 38.21
CA ASN A 157 24.36 -6.17 38.70
C ASN A 157 25.62 -5.78 39.54
N GLN A 158 26.36 -4.76 39.13
CA GLN A 158 27.47 -4.24 39.92
C GLN A 158 26.98 -3.69 41.26
N ASN A 159 25.89 -2.94 41.24
CA ASN A 159 25.28 -2.42 42.47
C ASN A 159 24.82 -3.56 43.40
N LEU A 160 24.14 -4.59 42.85
CA LEU A 160 23.70 -5.76 43.59
C LEU A 160 24.88 -6.51 44.23
N LYS A 161 25.98 -6.71 43.48
CA LYS A 161 27.20 -7.34 44.01
C LYS A 161 27.76 -6.55 45.20
N THR A 162 27.86 -5.24 45.06
CA THR A 162 28.32 -4.37 46.16
C THR A 162 27.38 -4.46 47.37
N GLN A 163 26.04 -4.49 47.13
CA GLN A 163 25.07 -4.67 48.21
C GLN A 163 25.18 -6.01 48.92
N GLN A 164 25.44 -7.10 48.16
CA GLN A 164 25.66 -8.44 48.73
C GLN A 164 26.89 -8.43 49.69
N GLU A 165 28.02 -7.88 49.22
CA GLU A 165 29.24 -7.78 50.00
C GLU A 165 29.02 -6.96 51.31
N LEU A 166 28.30 -5.83 51.22
CA LEU A 166 27.96 -5.00 52.39
C LEU A 166 27.01 -5.72 53.35
N TYR A 167 26.04 -6.49 52.81
CA TYR A 167 25.10 -7.27 53.61
C TYR A 167 25.80 -8.39 54.39
N ASP A 168 26.70 -9.12 53.74
CA ASP A 168 27.49 -10.18 54.37
C ASP A 168 28.41 -9.66 55.48
N LEU A 169 28.93 -8.43 55.31
CA LEU A 169 29.68 -7.69 56.31
C LEU A 169 28.80 -7.02 57.39
N ARG A 170 27.47 -7.18 57.32
CA ARG A 170 26.45 -6.50 58.18
C ARG A 170 26.54 -4.96 58.14
N MET A 171 26.95 -4.44 57.00
CA MET A 171 27.17 -2.99 56.79
C MET A 171 26.00 -2.33 56.04
N THR A 172 25.00 -3.10 55.58
CA THR A 172 23.75 -2.63 54.98
C THR A 172 22.55 -3.36 55.59
N THR A 173 21.34 -2.87 55.31
CA THR A 173 20.08 -3.44 55.78
C THR A 173 19.51 -4.46 54.80
N LYS A 174 18.70 -5.39 55.30
CA LYS A 174 18.00 -6.35 54.43
C LYS A 174 17.09 -5.66 53.41
N PRO A 175 16.32 -4.61 53.72
CA PRO A 175 15.54 -3.86 52.76
C PRO A 175 16.36 -3.32 51.59
N GLU A 176 17.51 -2.70 51.79
CA GLU A 176 18.38 -2.15 50.75
C GLU A 176 18.93 -3.25 49.83
N PHE A 177 19.35 -4.38 50.43
CA PHE A 177 19.76 -5.56 49.62
C PHE A 177 18.62 -6.13 48.79
N THR A 178 17.40 -6.27 49.37
CA THR A 178 16.22 -6.76 48.64
C THR A 178 15.82 -5.81 47.53
N GLU A 179 15.96 -4.51 47.70
CA GLU A 179 15.68 -3.50 46.67
C GLU A 179 16.65 -3.61 45.48
N ALA A 180 17.95 -3.85 45.73
CA ALA A 180 18.90 -4.13 44.67
C ALA A 180 18.56 -5.41 43.90
N GLN A 181 18.12 -6.48 44.60
CA GLN A 181 17.65 -7.71 43.95
C GLN A 181 16.40 -7.46 43.08
N ARG A 182 15.44 -6.70 43.57
CA ARG A 182 14.21 -6.32 42.86
C ARG A 182 14.56 -5.56 41.57
N SER A 183 15.47 -4.59 41.63
CA SER A 183 15.87 -3.80 40.46
C SER A 183 16.47 -4.64 39.34
N VAL A 184 17.27 -5.67 39.69
CA VAL A 184 17.80 -6.61 38.68
C VAL A 184 16.69 -7.48 38.10
N ALA A 185 15.74 -7.96 38.91
CA ALA A 185 14.62 -8.74 38.41
C ALA A 185 13.70 -7.89 37.51
N ASP A 186 13.45 -6.63 37.83
CA ASP A 186 12.66 -5.71 37.05
C ASP A 186 13.30 -5.42 35.67
N ILE A 187 14.63 -5.21 35.61
CA ILE A 187 15.33 -4.98 34.34
C ILE A 187 15.38 -6.24 33.50
N ASP A 188 15.51 -7.43 34.11
CA ASP A 188 15.45 -8.70 33.40
C ASP A 188 14.10 -8.91 32.71
N ALA A 189 13.00 -8.58 33.40
CA ALA A 189 11.67 -8.63 32.81
C ALA A 189 11.54 -7.67 31.61
N GLN A 190 12.07 -6.44 31.73
CA GLN A 190 12.07 -5.46 30.64
C GLN A 190 12.90 -5.92 29.43
N ILE A 191 14.04 -6.59 29.67
CA ILE A 191 14.87 -7.14 28.58
C ILE A 191 14.11 -8.22 27.82
N VAL A 192 13.48 -9.16 28.52
CA VAL A 192 12.68 -10.24 27.88
C VAL A 192 11.52 -9.66 27.07
N GLU A 193 10.82 -8.66 27.60
CA GLU A 193 9.76 -7.95 26.87
C GLU A 193 10.33 -7.28 25.62
N GLN A 194 11.50 -6.62 25.72
CA GLN A 194 12.10 -5.90 24.61
C GLN A 194 12.65 -6.85 23.54
N GLU A 195 13.16 -8.02 23.89
CA GLU A 195 13.52 -9.08 22.95
C GLU A 195 12.30 -9.55 22.16
N GLY A 196 11.15 -9.71 22.83
CA GLY A 196 9.88 -10.00 22.15
C GLY A 196 9.45 -8.88 21.18
N ASN A 197 9.61 -7.62 21.57
CA ASN A 197 9.29 -6.46 20.72
C ASN A 197 10.19 -6.41 19.48
N ILE A 198 11.46 -6.82 19.56
CA ILE A 198 12.37 -6.91 18.40
C ILE A 198 11.83 -7.94 17.39
N GLU A 199 11.43 -9.12 17.86
CA GLU A 199 10.90 -10.16 16.98
C GLU A 199 9.59 -9.72 16.30
N VAL A 200 8.70 -9.04 17.03
CA VAL A 200 7.46 -8.47 16.45
C VAL A 200 7.79 -7.41 15.39
N SER A 201 8.75 -6.53 15.66
CA SER A 201 9.15 -5.49 14.70
C SER A 201 9.84 -6.06 13.47
N LYS A 202 10.67 -7.10 13.63
CA LYS A 202 11.29 -7.84 12.51
C LYS A 202 10.23 -8.53 11.65
N GLU A 203 9.21 -9.12 12.27
CA GLU A 203 8.10 -9.74 11.53
C GLU A 203 7.35 -8.71 10.67
N ALA A 204 7.05 -7.54 11.23
CA ALA A 204 6.41 -6.45 10.50
C ALA A 204 7.26 -5.99 9.30
N LEU A 205 8.57 -5.83 9.48
CA LEU A 205 9.51 -5.50 8.40
C LEU A 205 9.58 -6.64 7.38
N GLY A 206 9.66 -7.91 7.83
CA GLY A 206 9.72 -9.09 6.98
C GLY A 206 8.53 -9.21 6.03
N ILE A 207 7.32 -8.90 6.49
CA ILE A 207 6.10 -8.85 5.67
C ILE A 207 6.23 -7.83 4.55
N LEU A 208 6.75 -6.63 4.84
CA LEU A 208 6.90 -5.55 3.87
C LEU A 208 7.95 -5.87 2.79
N ILE A 209 9.11 -6.41 3.20
CA ILE A 209 10.20 -6.75 2.28
C ILE A 209 10.04 -8.13 1.63
N GLY A 210 9.03 -8.91 2.04
CA GLY A 210 8.70 -10.22 1.46
C GLY A 210 9.64 -11.35 1.87
N VAL A 211 10.29 -11.25 3.03
CA VAL A 211 11.11 -12.30 3.63
C VAL A 211 10.22 -13.25 4.43
N LYS A 212 10.43 -14.58 4.29
CA LYS A 212 9.61 -15.59 4.96
C LYS A 212 10.03 -15.87 6.40
N ASP A 213 11.32 -15.74 6.67
CA ASP A 213 11.90 -15.98 8.00
C ASP A 213 12.49 -14.65 8.51
N SER A 214 11.68 -13.94 9.26
CA SER A 214 12.01 -12.61 9.80
C SER A 214 13.09 -12.67 10.89
N SER A 215 13.30 -13.84 11.53
CA SER A 215 14.30 -14.01 12.60
C SER A 215 15.73 -13.79 12.11
N GLN A 216 15.99 -14.03 10.81
CA GLN A 216 17.29 -13.85 10.17
C GLN A 216 17.58 -12.41 9.73
N ILE A 217 16.63 -11.48 9.93
CA ILE A 217 16.83 -10.08 9.58
C ILE A 217 17.83 -9.45 10.56
N GLU A 218 18.98 -9.06 10.03
CA GLU A 218 19.95 -8.19 10.71
C GLU A 218 19.96 -6.83 10.01
N ILE A 219 19.77 -5.75 10.78
CA ILE A 219 19.77 -4.40 10.25
C ILE A 219 21.12 -3.70 10.50
N ILE A 220 21.47 -2.77 9.60
CA ILE A 220 22.67 -1.94 9.73
C ILE A 220 22.29 -0.64 10.45
N PRO A 221 22.97 -0.28 11.56
CA PRO A 221 22.79 1.02 12.17
C PRO A 221 23.07 2.16 11.18
N PHE A 222 22.29 3.22 11.23
CA PHE A 222 22.46 4.39 10.37
C PHE A 222 22.61 5.68 11.19
N GLY A 223 23.34 6.63 10.64
CA GLY A 223 23.48 7.96 11.23
C GLY A 223 22.32 8.87 10.82
N VAL A 224 21.95 9.79 11.71
CA VAL A 224 20.90 10.79 11.46
C VAL A 224 21.55 12.18 11.47
N ASP A 225 21.40 12.92 10.35
CA ASP A 225 21.79 14.33 10.27
C ASP A 225 20.65 15.22 10.80
N ASP A 226 20.94 16.07 11.78
CA ASP A 226 19.95 16.85 12.55
C ASP A 226 19.70 18.25 11.97
N ASN A 227 20.20 18.57 10.78
CA ASN A 227 20.15 19.94 10.22
C ASN A 227 19.30 20.06 8.94
N PHE A 228 18.42 19.11 8.66
CA PHE A 228 17.62 19.06 7.45
C PHE A 228 16.77 20.31 7.24
N THR A 229 16.13 20.88 8.30
CA THR A 229 15.24 22.03 8.11
C THR A 229 15.96 23.29 7.66
N SER A 230 17.28 23.39 7.84
CA SER A 230 18.09 24.52 7.33
C SER A 230 18.23 24.52 5.82
N THR A 231 18.05 23.38 5.16
CA THR A 231 18.13 23.22 3.70
C THR A 231 16.77 23.35 3.01
N VAL A 232 15.67 23.28 3.77
CA VAL A 232 14.29 23.30 3.26
C VAL A 232 13.83 24.72 2.95
N LYS A 233 13.31 24.91 1.74
CA LYS A 233 12.63 26.12 1.30
C LYS A 233 11.14 25.85 1.17
N LEU A 234 10.44 25.94 2.29
CA LEU A 234 9.05 25.51 2.42
C LEU A 234 8.13 26.10 1.34
N ASP A 235 8.26 27.40 1.02
CA ASP A 235 7.36 28.05 0.06
C ASP A 235 7.60 27.54 -1.38
N GLU A 236 8.87 27.29 -1.77
CA GLU A 236 9.20 26.68 -3.06
C GLU A 236 8.68 25.23 -3.14
N ASP A 237 8.80 24.48 -2.06
CA ASP A 237 8.37 23.08 -1.99
C ASP A 237 6.83 22.97 -2.00
N LEU A 238 6.11 23.92 -1.39
CA LEU A 238 4.66 23.96 -1.46
C LEU A 238 4.13 24.21 -2.89
N GLU A 239 4.85 25.00 -3.71
CA GLU A 239 4.48 25.16 -5.12
C GLU A 239 4.74 23.88 -5.94
N LYS A 240 5.79 23.11 -5.62
CA LYS A 240 6.06 21.82 -6.27
C LYS A 240 4.96 20.79 -6.05
N ILE A 241 4.19 20.86 -4.97
CA ILE A 241 3.05 19.97 -4.73
C ILE A 241 2.10 19.96 -5.93
N LYS A 242 1.86 21.11 -6.55
CA LYS A 242 0.93 21.24 -7.70
C LYS A 242 1.43 20.54 -8.96
N THR A 243 2.74 20.32 -9.08
CA THR A 243 3.35 19.68 -10.26
C THR A 243 3.75 18.22 -10.03
N ASP A 244 4.24 17.90 -8.83
CA ASP A 244 4.95 16.65 -8.59
C ASP A 244 4.17 15.68 -7.70
N ASN A 245 3.33 16.19 -6.78
CA ASN A 245 2.64 15.34 -5.83
C ASN A 245 1.66 14.34 -6.49
N THR A 246 1.86 13.07 -6.22
CA THR A 246 1.09 11.96 -6.83
C THR A 246 -0.39 11.99 -6.43
N GLU A 247 -0.75 12.37 -5.18
CA GLU A 247 -2.16 12.43 -4.74
C GLU A 247 -2.92 13.55 -5.45
N TYR A 248 -2.25 14.69 -5.65
CA TYR A 248 -2.82 15.81 -6.42
C TYR A 248 -3.03 15.42 -7.89
N LYS A 249 -2.03 14.74 -8.52
CA LYS A 249 -2.15 14.21 -9.90
C LYS A 249 -3.32 13.22 -10.03
N ILE A 250 -3.52 12.34 -9.05
CA ILE A 250 -4.65 11.40 -9.01
C ILE A 250 -5.98 12.16 -8.96
N ALA A 251 -6.11 13.17 -8.10
CA ALA A 251 -7.33 13.97 -8.00
C ALA A 251 -7.64 14.72 -9.30
N MET A 252 -6.63 15.31 -9.95
CA MET A 252 -6.76 15.94 -11.27
C MET A 252 -7.24 14.95 -12.32
N LYS A 253 -6.66 13.75 -12.35
CA LYS A 253 -7.03 12.71 -13.31
C LYS A 253 -8.45 12.19 -13.09
N GLN A 254 -8.90 12.07 -11.84
CA GLN A 254 -10.30 11.72 -11.52
C GLN A 254 -11.29 12.79 -12.01
N ASN A 255 -10.94 14.07 -11.91
CA ASN A 255 -11.76 15.14 -12.46
C ASN A 255 -11.82 15.11 -14.01
N ASP A 256 -10.67 14.83 -14.68
CA ASP A 256 -10.65 14.62 -16.14
C ASP A 256 -11.57 13.49 -16.58
N LEU A 257 -11.57 12.36 -15.85
CA LEU A 257 -12.49 11.25 -16.08
C LEU A 257 -13.95 11.66 -15.87
N SER A 258 -14.23 12.42 -14.82
CA SER A 258 -15.59 12.93 -14.56
C SER A 258 -16.08 13.84 -15.69
N ARG A 259 -15.22 14.72 -16.23
CA ARG A 259 -15.53 15.55 -17.40
C ARG A 259 -15.85 14.69 -18.63
N LYS A 260 -15.06 13.67 -18.93
CA LYS A 260 -15.34 12.73 -20.02
C LYS A 260 -16.64 11.96 -19.83
N ASN A 261 -17.01 11.63 -18.59
CA ASN A 261 -18.31 11.03 -18.31
C ASN A 261 -19.48 11.98 -18.62
N VAL A 262 -19.33 13.30 -18.39
CA VAL A 262 -20.32 14.28 -18.87
C VAL A 262 -20.48 14.22 -20.39
N GLU A 263 -19.37 14.17 -21.13
CA GLU A 263 -19.39 14.05 -22.61
C GLU A 263 -20.08 12.75 -23.07
N VAL A 264 -19.93 11.63 -22.35
CA VAL A 264 -20.63 10.36 -22.62
C VAL A 264 -22.14 10.51 -22.45
N GLU A 265 -22.57 11.18 -21.37
CA GLU A 265 -23.99 11.45 -21.14
C GLU A 265 -24.55 12.41 -22.19
N GLU A 266 -23.81 13.41 -22.61
CA GLU A 266 -24.19 14.33 -23.71
C GLU A 266 -24.28 13.58 -25.05
N ALA A 267 -23.42 12.59 -25.28
CA ALA A 267 -23.46 11.73 -26.48
C ALA A 267 -24.74 10.88 -26.58
N SER A 268 -25.46 10.67 -25.48
CA SER A 268 -26.74 9.93 -25.49
C SER A 268 -27.89 10.66 -26.16
N PHE A 269 -27.75 11.96 -26.45
CA PHE A 269 -28.71 12.70 -27.28
C PHE A 269 -28.55 12.44 -28.78
N LYS A 270 -27.45 11.83 -29.20
CA LYS A 270 -27.15 11.55 -30.61
C LYS A 270 -27.71 10.18 -30.98
N PRO A 271 -28.11 9.97 -32.27
CA PRO A 271 -28.58 8.68 -32.74
C PRO A 271 -27.46 7.62 -32.75
N SER A 272 -27.84 6.35 -32.84
CA SER A 272 -26.94 5.24 -33.12
C SER A 272 -27.33 4.56 -34.46
N VAL A 273 -26.29 4.07 -35.15
CA VAL A 273 -26.44 3.36 -36.43
C VAL A 273 -25.63 2.06 -36.33
N ASN A 274 -26.28 0.94 -36.55
CA ASN A 274 -25.68 -0.38 -36.49
C ASN A 274 -25.99 -1.18 -37.76
N GLY A 275 -24.95 -1.73 -38.41
CA GLY A 275 -25.11 -2.65 -39.54
C GLY A 275 -25.23 -4.08 -39.02
N VAL A 276 -26.17 -4.85 -39.57
CA VAL A 276 -26.41 -6.22 -39.15
C VAL A 276 -26.56 -7.11 -40.40
N ILE A 277 -25.85 -8.25 -40.43
CA ILE A 277 -26.04 -9.31 -41.40
C ILE A 277 -26.38 -10.58 -40.62
N ASN A 278 -27.50 -11.23 -41.04
CA ASN A 278 -27.89 -12.51 -40.48
C ASN A 278 -27.88 -13.58 -41.60
N TYR A 279 -27.41 -14.78 -41.23
CA TYR A 279 -27.39 -15.93 -42.11
C TYR A 279 -27.85 -17.19 -41.38
N GLY A 280 -28.89 -17.86 -41.90
CA GLY A 280 -29.45 -19.09 -41.32
C GLY A 280 -30.95 -19.23 -41.52
N THR A 281 -31.61 -19.94 -40.64
CA THR A 281 -33.07 -20.14 -40.68
C THR A 281 -33.76 -19.01 -39.91
N LEU A 282 -33.92 -17.86 -40.57
CA LEU A 282 -34.40 -16.62 -39.96
C LEU A 282 -35.91 -16.60 -39.67
N GLN A 283 -36.71 -17.24 -40.56
CA GLN A 283 -38.17 -17.23 -40.45
C GLN A 283 -38.73 -18.28 -39.53
N GLY A 284 -37.86 -19.11 -38.92
CA GLY A 284 -38.26 -20.24 -38.11
C GLY A 284 -38.93 -21.37 -38.90
N GLN A 285 -38.77 -22.60 -38.40
CA GLN A 285 -39.30 -23.82 -39.02
C GLN A 285 -40.14 -24.59 -38.00
N ASP A 286 -41.25 -25.20 -38.46
CA ASP A 286 -42.18 -25.93 -37.60
C ASP A 286 -41.61 -27.26 -37.07
N ARG A 287 -40.52 -27.76 -37.68
CA ARG A 287 -39.83 -28.97 -37.24
C ARG A 287 -38.34 -28.73 -37.01
N PHE A 288 -37.81 -29.20 -35.91
CA PHE A 288 -36.41 -29.05 -35.55
C PHE A 288 -35.46 -29.54 -36.67
N GLY A 289 -35.71 -30.72 -37.26
CA GLY A 289 -34.86 -31.24 -38.34
C GLY A 289 -34.85 -30.40 -39.65
N ASN A 290 -35.76 -29.45 -39.81
CA ASN A 290 -35.82 -28.57 -40.97
C ASN A 290 -34.91 -27.33 -40.82
N ILE A 291 -34.50 -26.97 -39.59
CA ILE A 291 -33.62 -25.78 -39.37
C ILE A 291 -32.23 -26.00 -39.96
N LEU A 292 -31.76 -27.26 -40.01
CA LEU A 292 -30.43 -27.60 -40.52
C LEU A 292 -30.38 -27.81 -42.04
N LYS A 293 -31.53 -27.77 -42.74
CA LYS A 293 -31.59 -27.95 -44.19
C LYS A 293 -31.14 -26.67 -44.90
N PRO A 294 -30.08 -26.67 -45.74
CA PRO A 294 -29.55 -25.45 -46.40
C PRO A 294 -30.59 -24.70 -47.24
N ARG A 295 -31.58 -25.41 -47.80
CA ARG A 295 -32.68 -24.82 -48.57
C ARG A 295 -33.57 -23.85 -47.76
N ASN A 296 -33.53 -23.93 -46.44
CA ASN A 296 -34.29 -23.09 -45.52
C ASN A 296 -33.45 -21.92 -44.96
N PHE A 297 -32.18 -21.82 -45.36
CA PHE A 297 -31.31 -20.72 -45.01
C PHE A 297 -31.63 -19.49 -45.84
N SER A 298 -31.58 -18.36 -45.19
CA SER A 298 -31.74 -17.05 -45.81
C SER A 298 -30.68 -16.09 -45.29
N THR A 299 -30.36 -15.10 -46.11
CA THR A 299 -29.46 -14.01 -45.70
C THR A 299 -30.32 -12.73 -45.58
N SER A 300 -30.15 -12.01 -44.52
CA SER A 300 -30.65 -10.65 -44.40
C SER A 300 -29.52 -9.70 -44.07
N ALA A 301 -29.51 -8.53 -44.70
CA ALA A 301 -28.61 -7.44 -44.39
C ALA A 301 -29.43 -6.18 -44.14
N GLY A 302 -29.07 -5.42 -43.13
CA GLY A 302 -29.81 -4.23 -42.77
C GLY A 302 -28.96 -3.22 -41.99
N VAL A 303 -29.44 -2.02 -41.96
CA VAL A 303 -28.88 -0.93 -41.11
C VAL A 303 -29.97 -0.49 -40.15
N ASN A 304 -29.70 -0.61 -38.88
CA ASN A 304 -30.60 -0.20 -37.82
C ASN A 304 -30.21 1.21 -37.34
N PHE A 305 -31.13 2.14 -37.54
CA PHE A 305 -31.04 3.50 -36.97
C PHE A 305 -31.91 3.56 -35.73
N SER A 306 -31.33 4.00 -34.58
CA SER A 306 -32.06 4.19 -33.31
C SER A 306 -31.76 5.55 -32.76
N TRP A 307 -32.81 6.29 -32.42
CA TRP A 307 -32.74 7.60 -31.81
C TRP A 307 -33.92 7.81 -30.88
N ASP A 308 -33.62 8.02 -29.60
CA ASP A 308 -34.61 8.34 -28.62
C ASP A 308 -34.96 9.85 -28.75
N ILE A 309 -36.10 10.16 -29.33
CA ILE A 309 -36.51 11.57 -29.55
C ILE A 309 -37.05 12.19 -28.27
N PHE A 310 -37.76 11.42 -27.45
CA PHE A 310 -38.38 11.91 -26.21
C PHE A 310 -38.30 10.85 -25.11
N ASP A 311 -37.90 11.27 -23.89
CA ASP A 311 -37.66 10.40 -22.73
C ASP A 311 -38.07 11.05 -21.40
N TRP A 312 -39.01 11.95 -21.40
CA TRP A 312 -39.47 12.69 -20.21
C TRP A 312 -38.34 13.40 -19.45
N GLY A 313 -37.26 13.76 -20.15
CA GLY A 313 -36.12 14.48 -19.57
C GLY A 313 -35.12 13.63 -18.84
N GLN A 314 -35.17 12.30 -18.99
CA GLN A 314 -34.22 11.37 -18.34
C GLN A 314 -32.77 11.70 -18.72
N ARG A 315 -32.43 11.79 -20.02
CA ARG A 315 -31.09 12.15 -20.49
C ARG A 315 -30.62 13.50 -20.00
N LYS A 316 -31.53 14.51 -19.99
CA LYS A 316 -31.22 15.84 -19.44
C LYS A 316 -30.84 15.76 -17.95
N ASN A 317 -31.57 14.95 -17.17
CA ASN A 317 -31.26 14.76 -15.77
C ASN A 317 -29.93 13.95 -15.56
N ASN A 318 -29.63 12.96 -16.41
CA ASN A 318 -28.37 12.24 -16.39
C ASN A 318 -27.19 13.20 -16.63
N VAL A 319 -27.27 14.07 -17.62
CA VAL A 319 -26.24 15.10 -17.86
C VAL A 319 -26.10 16.05 -16.67
N ARG A 320 -27.23 16.49 -16.07
CA ARG A 320 -27.17 17.33 -14.86
C ARG A 320 -26.53 16.63 -13.70
N TYR A 321 -26.82 15.34 -13.51
CA TYR A 321 -26.18 14.51 -12.50
C TYR A 321 -24.68 14.38 -12.74
N ALA A 322 -24.25 14.05 -13.97
CA ALA A 322 -22.85 13.96 -14.34
C ALA A 322 -22.09 15.29 -14.13
N LYS A 323 -22.71 16.44 -14.47
CA LYS A 323 -22.15 17.77 -14.18
C LYS A 323 -21.98 18.02 -12.69
N LYS A 324 -22.94 17.62 -11.86
CA LYS A 324 -22.78 17.70 -10.40
C LYS A 324 -21.68 16.78 -9.86
N SER A 325 -21.52 15.58 -10.44
CA SER A 325 -20.40 14.70 -10.12
C SER A 325 -19.05 15.32 -10.48
N GLN A 326 -18.96 16.04 -11.61
CA GLN A 326 -17.77 16.79 -12.00
C GLN A 326 -17.48 17.94 -11.02
N GLU A 327 -18.50 18.71 -10.60
CA GLU A 327 -18.33 19.75 -9.58
C GLU A 327 -17.79 19.17 -8.27
N ILE A 328 -18.30 18.01 -7.83
CA ILE A 328 -17.79 17.29 -6.64
C ILE A 328 -16.31 16.96 -6.79
N THR A 329 -15.91 16.41 -7.95
CA THR A 329 -14.49 16.07 -8.17
C THR A 329 -13.60 17.30 -8.27
N SER A 330 -14.11 18.44 -8.76
CA SER A 330 -13.40 19.72 -8.74
C SER A 330 -13.12 20.18 -7.30
N VAL A 331 -14.14 20.19 -6.44
CA VAL A 331 -13.98 20.52 -5.01
C VAL A 331 -13.02 19.53 -4.32
N GLN A 332 -13.02 18.25 -4.75
CA GLN A 332 -12.12 17.25 -4.20
C GLN A 332 -10.65 17.54 -4.56
N ILE A 333 -10.36 18.16 -5.71
CA ILE A 333 -8.99 18.63 -6.04
C ILE A 333 -8.52 19.67 -5.01
N ASP A 334 -9.35 20.69 -4.76
CA ASP A 334 -9.02 21.75 -3.81
C ASP A 334 -8.79 21.17 -2.40
N LYS A 335 -9.70 20.29 -1.96
CA LYS A 335 -9.58 19.59 -0.69
C LYS A 335 -8.30 18.75 -0.59
N THR A 336 -7.91 18.07 -1.67
CA THR A 336 -6.68 17.26 -1.71
C THR A 336 -5.45 18.16 -1.61
N LEU A 337 -5.43 19.26 -2.36
CA LEU A 337 -4.35 20.24 -2.30
C LEU A 337 -4.19 20.83 -0.89
N ASP A 338 -5.30 21.23 -0.26
CA ASP A 338 -5.29 21.74 1.11
C ASP A 338 -4.75 20.70 2.10
N THR A 339 -5.20 19.45 1.95
CA THR A 339 -4.78 18.35 2.83
C THR A 339 -3.28 18.05 2.70
N VAL A 340 -2.77 17.93 1.47
CA VAL A 340 -1.34 17.66 1.23
C VAL A 340 -0.49 18.84 1.72
N THR A 341 -0.91 20.08 1.42
CA THR A 341 -0.24 21.30 1.89
C THR A 341 -0.21 21.38 3.42
N ALA A 342 -1.33 21.11 4.08
CA ALA A 342 -1.41 21.11 5.54
C ALA A 342 -0.52 20.01 6.15
N ASN A 343 -0.50 18.81 5.56
CA ASN A 343 0.33 17.71 6.03
C ASN A 343 1.83 18.01 5.86
N MET A 344 2.23 18.60 4.76
CA MET A 344 3.62 19.01 4.52
C MET A 344 4.06 20.09 5.52
N ARG A 345 3.25 21.13 5.72
CA ARG A 345 3.50 22.18 6.74
C ARG A 345 3.60 21.58 8.15
N LYS A 346 2.67 20.69 8.50
CA LYS A 346 2.69 19.98 9.78
C LYS A 346 4.01 19.21 9.96
N THR A 347 4.43 18.46 8.96
CA THR A 347 5.68 17.68 8.99
C THR A 347 6.89 18.61 9.15
N TYR A 348 6.93 19.73 8.42
CA TYR A 348 7.99 20.74 8.56
C TYR A 348 8.08 21.33 9.96
N PHE A 349 6.94 21.74 10.55
CA PHE A 349 6.95 22.28 11.91
C PHE A 349 7.29 21.21 12.96
N GLN A 350 6.90 19.96 12.75
CA GLN A 350 7.32 18.85 13.60
C GLN A 350 8.84 18.62 13.51
N LEU A 351 9.43 18.64 12.32
CA LEU A 351 10.88 18.57 12.13
C LEU A 351 11.60 19.70 12.87
N LYS A 352 11.18 20.94 12.63
CA LYS A 352 11.78 22.13 13.26
C LYS A 352 11.68 22.11 14.79
N SER A 353 10.58 21.61 15.35
CA SER A 353 10.42 21.42 16.79
C SER A 353 11.33 20.31 17.30
N LEU A 354 11.41 19.21 16.56
CA LEU A 354 12.17 18.04 16.98
C LEU A 354 13.69 18.29 16.92
N GLU A 355 14.21 19.06 15.97
CA GLU A 355 15.60 19.50 15.94
C GLU A 355 16.02 20.24 17.22
N LYS A 356 15.14 21.13 17.70
CA LYS A 356 15.37 21.83 18.98
C LYS A 356 15.28 20.89 20.18
N SER A 357 14.31 19.95 20.12
CA SER A 357 14.11 18.96 21.18
C SER A 357 15.29 17.99 21.27
N ILE A 358 15.87 17.54 20.16
CA ILE A 358 17.04 16.65 20.15
C ILE A 358 18.23 17.29 20.87
N LYS A 359 18.52 18.57 20.61
CA LYS A 359 19.58 19.30 21.33
C LYS A 359 19.34 19.40 22.84
N ALA A 360 18.08 19.61 23.23
CA ALA A 360 17.71 19.64 24.65
C ALA A 360 17.80 18.25 25.30
N LEU A 361 17.39 17.20 24.59
CA LEU A 361 17.48 15.81 25.05
C LEU A 361 18.93 15.33 25.15
N GLU A 362 19.81 15.75 24.24
CA GLU A 362 21.25 15.48 24.32
C GLU A 362 21.86 16.06 25.60
N LEU A 363 21.54 17.33 25.90
CA LEU A 363 21.94 17.96 27.15
C LEU A 363 21.33 17.25 28.37
N ALA A 364 20.07 16.79 28.26
CA ALA A 364 19.40 16.04 29.33
C ALA A 364 20.13 14.71 29.63
N VAL A 365 20.58 13.98 28.58
CA VAL A 365 21.40 12.77 28.75
C VAL A 365 22.69 13.11 29.46
N GLN A 366 23.41 14.14 29.02
CA GLN A 366 24.67 14.56 29.65
C GLN A 366 24.44 14.90 31.14
N LYS A 367 23.39 15.65 31.47
CA LYS A 367 23.11 16.03 32.85
C LYS A 367 22.62 14.85 33.71
N ALA A 368 21.90 13.91 33.14
CA ALA A 368 21.52 12.67 33.81
C ALA A 368 22.74 11.77 34.09
N GLU A 369 23.71 11.72 33.20
CA GLU A 369 24.99 11.01 33.40
C GLU A 369 25.80 11.67 34.55
N GLU A 370 25.99 12.98 34.50
CA GLU A 370 26.67 13.71 35.54
C GLU A 370 25.98 13.51 36.92
N SER A 371 24.65 13.54 36.96
CA SER A 371 23.86 13.31 38.18
C SER A 371 24.04 11.89 38.70
N TYR A 372 23.96 10.89 37.81
CA TYR A 372 24.13 9.48 38.19
C TYR A 372 25.54 9.24 38.81
N GLU A 373 26.60 9.74 38.21
CA GLU A 373 27.96 9.57 38.72
C GLU A 373 28.13 10.27 40.09
N MET A 374 27.56 11.48 40.27
CA MET A 374 27.55 12.14 41.56
C MET A 374 26.78 11.35 42.64
N GLU A 375 25.59 10.84 42.33
CA GLU A 375 24.81 10.05 43.28
C GLU A 375 25.50 8.70 43.56
N LYS A 376 26.20 8.10 42.64
CA LYS A 376 27.01 6.90 42.84
C LYS A 376 28.17 7.15 43.82
N GLU A 377 28.85 8.28 43.68
CA GLU A 377 29.88 8.69 44.67
C GLU A 377 29.28 8.93 46.06
N ARG A 378 28.19 9.69 46.15
CA ARG A 378 27.49 9.96 47.42
C ARG A 378 27.01 8.69 48.10
N TYR A 379 26.55 7.71 47.31
CA TYR A 379 26.16 6.40 47.81
C TYR A 379 27.37 5.62 48.36
N ALA A 380 28.50 5.65 47.66
CA ALA A 380 29.75 5.04 48.19
C ALA A 380 30.18 5.59 49.56
N TYR A 381 29.91 6.89 49.80
CA TYR A 381 30.13 7.53 51.12
C TYR A 381 28.94 7.41 52.10
N ARG A 382 27.86 6.65 51.71
CA ARG A 382 26.64 6.44 52.49
C ARG A 382 25.88 7.72 52.82
N LEU A 383 25.94 8.71 51.96
CA LEU A 383 25.26 9.98 52.11
C LEU A 383 23.82 9.96 51.55
N ILE A 384 23.48 8.93 50.79
CA ILE A 384 22.15 8.71 50.22
C ILE A 384 21.74 7.24 50.33
N THR A 385 20.45 6.96 50.11
CA THR A 385 19.92 5.59 50.12
C THR A 385 20.12 4.90 48.76
N MET A 386 20.01 3.56 48.74
CA MET A 386 20.00 2.78 47.49
C MET A 386 18.88 3.21 46.58
N GLU A 387 17.69 3.55 47.08
CA GLU A 387 16.55 4.04 46.32
C GLU A 387 16.91 5.30 45.51
N ASN A 388 17.63 6.27 46.10
CA ASN A 388 18.07 7.48 45.38
C ASN A 388 19.02 7.14 44.21
N LEU A 389 19.95 6.22 44.39
CA LEU A 389 20.87 5.76 43.34
C LEU A 389 20.12 5.08 42.19
N LEU A 390 19.18 4.18 42.53
CA LEU A 390 18.35 3.50 41.53
C LEU A 390 17.43 4.45 40.75
N GLN A 391 16.89 5.47 41.44
CA GLN A 391 16.10 6.51 40.81
C GLN A 391 16.91 7.33 39.78
N SER A 392 18.17 7.66 40.14
CA SER A 392 19.04 8.39 39.19
C SER A 392 19.46 7.53 37.98
N GLU A 393 19.71 6.22 38.21
CA GLU A 393 19.94 5.25 37.11
C GLU A 393 18.73 5.19 36.18
N THR A 394 17.53 5.06 36.71
CA THR A 394 16.28 5.04 35.94
C THR A 394 16.11 6.32 35.11
N SER A 395 16.45 7.48 35.72
CA SER A 395 16.39 8.78 35.01
C SER A 395 17.37 8.87 33.85
N LEU A 396 18.60 8.36 34.04
CA LEU A 396 19.61 8.27 32.97
C LEU A 396 19.17 7.37 31.86
N ARG A 397 18.70 6.17 32.17
CA ARG A 397 18.17 5.21 31.20
C ARG A 397 17.05 5.82 30.35
N GLN A 398 16.07 6.46 31.02
CA GLN A 398 14.95 7.11 30.33
C GLN A 398 15.42 8.27 29.43
N ALA A 399 16.39 9.07 29.88
CA ALA A 399 16.96 10.14 29.06
C ALA A 399 17.61 9.60 27.77
N ARG A 400 18.38 8.50 27.88
CA ARG A 400 19.02 7.84 26.74
C ARG A 400 17.99 7.29 25.75
N VAL A 401 16.95 6.60 26.23
CA VAL A 401 15.87 6.09 25.37
C VAL A 401 15.15 7.25 24.66
N ASN A 402 14.77 8.29 25.38
CA ASN A 402 14.08 9.44 24.79
C ASN A 402 14.91 10.15 23.71
N TYR A 403 16.22 10.27 23.91
CA TYR A 403 17.14 10.85 22.93
C TYR A 403 17.24 10.00 21.66
N ALA A 404 17.43 8.69 21.82
CA ALA A 404 17.50 7.75 20.69
C ALA A 404 16.20 7.78 19.87
N GLN A 405 15.05 7.69 20.52
CA GLN A 405 13.74 7.73 19.87
C GLN A 405 13.48 9.06 19.15
N ALA A 406 13.91 10.18 19.72
CA ALA A 406 13.77 11.48 19.07
C ALA A 406 14.57 11.55 17.76
N LYS A 407 15.79 11.02 17.71
CA LYS A 407 16.62 10.96 16.50
C LYS A 407 15.98 10.08 15.43
N LEU A 408 15.48 8.90 15.79
CA LEU A 408 14.84 7.98 14.86
C LEU A 408 13.53 8.55 14.29
N LYS A 409 12.73 9.19 15.13
CA LYS A 409 11.53 9.92 14.71
C LYS A 409 11.84 11.07 13.75
N TYR A 410 12.95 11.76 13.97
CA TYR A 410 13.39 12.83 13.09
C TYR A 410 13.71 12.27 11.70
N TYR A 411 14.47 11.19 11.60
CA TYR A 411 14.78 10.54 10.33
C TYR A 411 13.52 10.11 9.57
N TYR A 412 12.56 9.50 10.26
CA TYR A 412 11.26 9.16 9.66
C TYR A 412 10.55 10.40 9.08
N LEU A 413 10.53 11.51 9.83
CA LEU A 413 9.89 12.74 9.36
C LEU A 413 10.62 13.37 8.18
N VAL A 414 11.95 13.26 8.09
CA VAL A 414 12.73 13.68 6.92
C VAL A 414 12.32 12.87 5.69
N SER A 415 12.28 11.54 5.81
CA SER A 415 11.83 10.65 4.74
C SER A 415 10.39 10.95 4.32
N LYS A 416 9.51 11.20 5.27
CA LYS A 416 8.11 11.57 5.03
C LYS A 416 7.99 12.94 4.34
N TYR A 417 8.85 13.90 4.67
CA TYR A 417 8.86 15.21 4.00
C TYR A 417 9.26 15.06 2.53
N GLY A 418 10.30 14.28 2.24
CA GLY A 418 10.71 13.97 0.86
C GLY A 418 9.59 13.34 0.03
N ALA A 419 8.82 12.43 0.62
CA ALA A 419 7.71 11.75 -0.06
C ALA A 419 6.56 12.69 -0.51
N PHE A 420 6.47 13.93 -0.04
CA PHE A 420 5.51 14.91 -0.56
C PHE A 420 5.98 15.54 -1.87
N LEU A 421 7.29 15.53 -2.15
CA LEU A 421 7.93 16.20 -3.30
C LEU A 421 8.18 15.25 -4.47
N ASP A 422 8.19 13.95 -4.21
CA ASP A 422 8.29 12.91 -5.22
C ASP A 422 6.91 12.53 -5.77
#